data_fa008477973eaa08bd1ba1fc68418b14
#
_entry.id   fa008477973eaa08bd1ba1fc68418b14
#
_cell.length_a   1.000
_cell.length_b   1.000
_cell.length_c   1.000
_cell.angle_alpha   90.00
_cell.angle_beta   90.00
_cell.angle_gamma   90.00
#
_symmetry.space_group_name_H-M   'P 1'
#
loop_
_entity.id
_entity.type
_entity.pdbx_description
1 polymer ?
#
loop_
_entity_poly.entity_id
_entity_poly.type
_entity_poly.pdbx_seq_one_letter_code
_entity_poly.pdbx_strand_id
1 'polypeptide(L)'
;MVLPEPTSRLTFRLMETADLDDMTAVLSAFDPVRPGRRRRTRDDAVRWIEWQARNYAEHDFGLWVVETHTGEFVGDCGLTMQDVEGTAHVEVGYHVMPGMRRQGYATEAATAVRDCAAEHGVEHLIALIRPDNTPSQGVARNLGMHLERTVWRQGGDALVFGRRLQRAAQNR
;
A
#
# COMPACT_ATOMS: atom_id res chain seq x y z
N MET A 1 3.73 -3.39 17.34
CA MET A 1 3.16 -2.94 16.05
C MET A 1 3.17 -1.43 16.01
N VAL A 2 3.64 -0.87 14.92
CA VAL A 2 3.80 0.57 14.77
C VAL A 2 2.88 1.05 13.65
N LEU A 3 2.08 2.06 13.95
CA LEU A 3 1.25 2.76 12.96
C LEU A 3 2.01 3.98 12.44
N PRO A 4 1.82 4.39 11.18
CA PRO A 4 2.29 5.68 10.72
C PRO A 4 1.69 6.82 11.54
N GLU A 5 2.46 7.87 11.76
CA GLU A 5 1.95 9.09 12.39
C GLU A 5 0.83 9.70 11.55
N PRO A 6 -0.21 10.28 12.18
CA PRO A 6 -1.23 11.03 11.46
C PRO A 6 -0.63 12.15 10.61
N THR A 7 -1.23 12.41 9.46
CA THR A 7 -0.83 13.51 8.58
C THR A 7 -1.72 14.73 8.80
N SER A 8 -1.57 15.75 7.97
CA SER A 8 -2.45 16.94 8.02
C SER A 8 -3.92 16.64 7.73
N ARG A 9 -4.21 15.56 7.00
CA ARG A 9 -5.58 15.20 6.59
C ARG A 9 -6.00 13.78 6.93
N LEU A 10 -5.04 12.88 7.29
CA LEU A 10 -5.27 11.46 7.37
C LEU A 10 -4.87 10.88 8.72
N THR A 11 -5.60 9.86 9.13
CA THR A 11 -5.28 8.97 10.25
C THR A 11 -5.16 7.52 9.75
N PHE A 12 -4.47 6.70 10.54
CA PHE A 12 -4.25 5.28 10.25
C PHE A 12 -4.74 4.42 11.40
N ARG A 13 -5.36 3.30 11.09
CA ARG A 13 -5.74 2.29 12.08
C ARG A 13 -5.64 0.88 11.51
N LEU A 14 -5.68 -0.10 12.37
CA LEU A 14 -5.74 -1.49 11.93
C LEU A 14 -7.01 -1.74 11.12
N MET A 15 -6.86 -2.63 10.13
CA MET A 15 -7.98 -3.14 9.36
C MET A 15 -8.69 -4.22 10.15
N GLU A 16 -10.01 -4.12 10.26
CA GLU A 16 -10.87 -5.00 11.04
C GLU A 16 -11.99 -5.59 10.17
N THR A 17 -12.69 -6.60 10.69
CA THR A 17 -13.83 -7.21 9.99
C THR A 17 -14.96 -6.20 9.72
N ALA A 18 -15.07 -5.17 10.53
CA ALA A 18 -16.04 -4.07 10.32
C ALA A 18 -15.81 -3.31 9.00
N ASP A 19 -14.57 -3.33 8.46
CA ASP A 19 -14.21 -2.65 7.22
C ASP A 19 -14.60 -3.42 5.94
N LEU A 20 -15.26 -4.57 6.09
CA LEU A 20 -15.50 -5.49 4.98
C LEU A 20 -16.27 -4.86 3.81
N ASP A 21 -17.23 -3.98 4.06
CA ASP A 21 -18.01 -3.34 3.01
C ASP A 21 -17.18 -2.31 2.25
N ASP A 22 -16.42 -1.47 2.95
CA ASP A 22 -15.50 -0.50 2.36
C ASP A 22 -14.37 -1.17 1.60
N MET A 23 -13.78 -2.24 2.16
CA MET A 23 -12.75 -3.03 1.49
C MET A 23 -13.28 -3.75 0.26
N THR A 24 -14.53 -4.24 0.29
CA THR A 24 -15.18 -4.81 -0.91
C THR A 24 -15.31 -3.76 -2.00
N ALA A 25 -15.74 -2.55 -1.64
CA ALA A 25 -15.90 -1.45 -2.58
C ALA A 25 -14.55 -1.03 -3.19
N VAL A 26 -13.53 -0.79 -2.38
CA VAL A 26 -12.21 -0.35 -2.87
C VAL A 26 -11.54 -1.41 -3.73
N LEU A 27 -11.55 -2.68 -3.32
CA LEU A 27 -10.92 -3.77 -4.06
C LEU A 27 -11.62 -4.05 -5.39
N SER A 28 -12.95 -3.99 -5.43
CA SER A 28 -13.71 -4.17 -6.67
C SER A 28 -13.49 -3.05 -7.69
N ALA A 29 -13.17 -1.85 -7.22
CA ALA A 29 -12.90 -0.68 -8.05
C ALA A 29 -11.43 -0.54 -8.46
N PHE A 30 -10.52 -1.23 -7.77
CA PHE A 30 -9.08 -1.17 -8.04
C PHE A 30 -8.66 -2.02 -9.24
N ASP A 31 -9.31 -3.15 -9.45
CA ASP A 31 -8.97 -4.07 -10.55
C ASP A 31 -10.01 -3.93 -11.69
N PRO A 32 -9.77 -3.04 -12.67
CA PRO A 32 -10.69 -2.91 -13.79
C PRO A 32 -10.81 -4.25 -14.53
N VAL A 33 -12.03 -4.56 -14.94
CA VAL A 33 -12.33 -5.80 -15.65
C VAL A 33 -11.39 -5.93 -16.86
N ARG A 34 -10.47 -6.87 -16.79
CA ARG A 34 -9.58 -7.23 -17.90
C ARG A 34 -10.01 -8.56 -18.48
N PRO A 35 -9.78 -8.79 -19.78
CA PRO A 35 -9.95 -10.12 -20.36
C PRO A 35 -9.20 -11.16 -19.53
N GLY A 36 -9.93 -12.16 -19.01
CA GLY A 36 -9.37 -13.26 -18.21
C GLY A 36 -9.22 -13.02 -16.70
N ARG A 37 -9.53 -11.81 -16.17
CA ARG A 37 -9.60 -11.58 -14.73
C ARG A 37 -11.04 -11.32 -14.27
N ARG A 38 -11.47 -12.02 -13.20
CA ARG A 38 -12.75 -11.77 -12.55
C ARG A 38 -12.66 -10.53 -11.66
N ARG A 39 -13.77 -9.87 -11.50
CA ARG A 39 -13.93 -8.80 -10.50
C ARG A 39 -13.69 -9.35 -9.10
N ARG A 40 -13.04 -8.59 -8.24
CA ARG A 40 -12.88 -8.96 -6.83
C ARG A 40 -14.24 -8.96 -6.14
N THR A 41 -14.45 -9.95 -5.29
CA THR A 41 -15.71 -10.21 -4.59
C THR A 41 -15.58 -9.87 -3.11
N ARG A 42 -16.69 -9.98 -2.37
CA ARG A 42 -16.70 -9.88 -0.91
C ARG A 42 -15.80 -10.93 -0.25
N ASP A 43 -15.76 -12.16 -0.77
CA ASP A 43 -14.85 -13.20 -0.27
C ASP A 43 -13.37 -12.85 -0.48
N ASP A 44 -13.05 -12.10 -1.53
CA ASP A 44 -11.69 -11.57 -1.73
C ASP A 44 -11.37 -10.51 -0.67
N ALA A 45 -12.33 -9.69 -0.27
CA ALA A 45 -12.16 -8.72 0.80
C ALA A 45 -12.01 -9.38 2.17
N VAL A 46 -12.76 -10.45 2.45
CA VAL A 46 -12.56 -11.27 3.67
C VAL A 46 -11.11 -11.78 3.73
N ARG A 47 -10.65 -12.45 2.66
CA ARG A 47 -9.26 -12.96 2.59
C ARG A 47 -8.22 -11.85 2.69
N TRP A 48 -8.52 -10.66 2.20
CA TRP A 48 -7.64 -9.49 2.30
C TRP A 48 -7.49 -9.04 3.74
N ILE A 49 -8.60 -8.90 4.48
CA ILE A 49 -8.61 -8.52 5.89
C ILE A 49 -7.86 -9.58 6.74
N GLU A 50 -8.15 -10.87 6.52
CA GLU A 50 -7.44 -11.97 7.19
C GLU A 50 -5.94 -11.97 6.89
N TRP A 51 -5.55 -11.62 5.66
CA TRP A 51 -4.15 -11.50 5.31
C TRP A 51 -3.48 -10.33 6.03
N GLN A 52 -4.17 -9.19 6.20
CA GLN A 52 -3.62 -8.09 7.00
C GLN A 52 -3.47 -8.48 8.47
N ALA A 53 -4.44 -9.17 9.05
CA ALA A 53 -4.33 -9.66 10.43
C ALA A 53 -3.10 -10.57 10.63
N ARG A 54 -2.79 -11.44 9.65
CA ARG A 54 -1.56 -12.23 9.67
C ARG A 54 -0.30 -11.37 9.53
N ASN A 55 -0.28 -10.41 8.59
CA ASN A 55 0.87 -9.51 8.41
C ASN A 55 1.17 -8.73 9.69
N TYR A 56 0.15 -8.23 10.38
CA TYR A 56 0.32 -7.54 11.67
C TYR A 56 0.95 -8.44 12.73
N ALA A 57 0.53 -9.72 12.79
CA ALA A 57 1.05 -10.67 13.76
C ALA A 57 2.47 -11.15 13.43
N GLU A 58 2.81 -11.33 12.16
CA GLU A 58 4.07 -11.93 11.72
C GLU A 58 5.19 -10.89 11.49
N HIS A 59 4.81 -9.68 11.08
CA HIS A 59 5.76 -8.67 10.62
C HIS A 59 5.69 -7.34 11.39
N ASP A 60 4.76 -7.20 12.34
CA ASP A 60 4.45 -5.93 13.02
C ASP A 60 3.97 -4.79 12.12
N PHE A 61 3.69 -5.07 10.86
CA PHE A 61 3.11 -4.15 9.88
C PHE A 61 2.14 -4.86 8.92
N GLY A 62 1.37 -4.08 8.18
CA GLY A 62 0.42 -4.53 7.15
C GLY A 62 -0.11 -3.32 6.40
N LEU A 63 -1.20 -3.50 5.65
CA LEU A 63 -1.94 -2.37 5.09
C LEU A 63 -2.94 -1.89 6.13
N TRP A 64 -2.82 -0.65 6.54
CA TRP A 64 -3.71 0.03 7.49
C TRP A 64 -4.88 0.68 6.75
N VAL A 65 -6.01 0.77 7.41
CA VAL A 65 -7.12 1.63 6.97
C VAL A 65 -6.66 3.07 7.07
N VAL A 66 -6.95 3.83 6.04
CA VAL A 66 -6.70 5.28 5.96
C VAL A 66 -8.03 5.99 6.00
N GLU A 67 -8.19 6.92 6.93
CA GLU A 67 -9.38 7.73 7.13
C GLU A 67 -9.01 9.22 7.18
N THR A 68 -9.98 10.08 6.87
CA THR A 68 -9.86 11.51 7.18
C THR A 68 -9.98 11.74 8.69
N HIS A 69 -9.57 12.92 9.19
CA HIS A 69 -9.78 13.28 10.60
C HIS A 69 -11.26 13.34 11.03
N THR A 70 -12.20 13.30 10.06
CA THR A 70 -13.64 13.20 10.32
C THR A 70 -14.17 11.78 10.30
N GLY A 71 -13.27 10.77 10.11
CA GLY A 71 -13.62 9.35 10.09
C GLY A 71 -14.17 8.86 8.74
N GLU A 72 -14.00 9.62 7.66
CA GLU A 72 -14.40 9.17 6.33
C GLU A 72 -13.36 8.22 5.76
N PHE A 73 -13.79 7.03 5.33
CA PHE A 73 -12.91 6.00 4.75
C PHE A 73 -12.31 6.47 3.42
N VAL A 74 -10.98 6.52 3.34
CA VAL A 74 -10.22 6.90 2.14
C VAL A 74 -9.75 5.69 1.36
N GLY A 75 -9.35 4.63 2.07
CA GLY A 75 -8.79 3.42 1.47
C GLY A 75 -7.88 2.66 2.41
N ASP A 76 -6.88 1.99 1.86
CA ASP A 76 -5.80 1.37 2.62
C ASP A 76 -4.42 1.82 2.14
N CYS A 77 -3.46 1.86 3.04
CA CYS A 77 -2.05 2.10 2.72
C CYS A 77 -1.15 1.45 3.78
N GLY A 78 -0.04 0.88 3.37
CA GLY A 78 0.88 0.26 4.32
C GLY A 78 2.01 -0.53 3.68
N LEU A 79 2.54 -1.48 4.46
CA LEU A 79 3.69 -2.29 4.10
C LEU A 79 3.29 -3.76 3.97
N THR A 80 3.90 -4.47 3.02
CA THR A 80 3.76 -5.91 2.86
C THR A 80 5.11 -6.55 2.54
N MET A 81 5.29 -7.80 2.96
CA MET A 81 6.43 -8.61 2.51
C MET A 81 6.14 -9.21 1.14
N GLN A 82 7.06 -9.03 0.20
CA GLN A 82 6.96 -9.57 -1.15
C GLN A 82 8.22 -10.35 -1.51
N ASP A 83 8.03 -11.54 -2.08
CA ASP A 83 9.11 -12.24 -2.76
C ASP A 83 9.20 -11.72 -4.20
N VAL A 84 10.36 -11.25 -4.60
CA VAL A 84 10.67 -10.82 -5.96
C VAL A 84 11.90 -11.59 -6.42
N GLU A 85 11.71 -12.57 -7.31
CA GLU A 85 12.78 -13.41 -7.87
C GLU A 85 13.63 -14.10 -6.79
N GLY A 86 12.98 -14.62 -5.73
CA GLY A 86 13.63 -15.33 -4.62
C GLY A 86 14.25 -14.40 -3.55
N THR A 87 13.99 -13.11 -3.63
CA THR A 87 14.46 -12.14 -2.63
C THR A 87 13.27 -11.47 -1.94
N ALA A 88 13.28 -11.46 -0.61
CA ALA A 88 12.26 -10.80 0.19
C ALA A 88 12.47 -9.27 0.21
N HIS A 89 11.43 -8.54 -0.07
CA HIS A 89 11.41 -7.07 -0.06
C HIS A 89 10.22 -6.53 0.73
N VAL A 90 10.40 -5.37 1.35
CA VAL A 90 9.27 -4.60 1.91
C VAL A 90 8.69 -3.73 0.79
N GLU A 91 7.40 -3.93 0.53
CA GLU A 91 6.63 -3.18 -0.47
C GLU A 91 5.72 -2.16 0.20
N VAL A 92 5.64 -0.95 -0.32
CA VAL A 92 4.55 -0.01 -0.02
C VAL A 92 3.38 -0.25 -0.97
N GLY A 93 2.20 -0.52 -0.38
CA GLY A 93 0.95 -0.68 -1.11
C GLY A 93 -0.06 0.41 -0.74
N TYR A 94 -0.94 0.77 -1.68
CA TYR A 94 -2.02 1.74 -1.45
C TYR A 94 -3.18 1.53 -2.41
N HIS A 95 -4.40 1.63 -1.88
CA HIS A 95 -5.64 1.64 -2.63
C HIS A 95 -6.51 2.79 -2.14
N VAL A 96 -7.10 3.55 -3.05
CA VAL A 96 -7.93 4.71 -2.73
C VAL A 96 -9.30 4.54 -3.36
N MET A 97 -10.34 4.77 -2.56
CA MET A 97 -11.73 4.77 -3.01
C MET A 97 -11.91 5.68 -4.24
N PRO A 98 -12.73 5.28 -5.23
CA PRO A 98 -12.92 6.06 -6.45
C PRO A 98 -13.25 7.52 -6.21
N GLY A 99 -14.15 7.82 -5.28
CA GLY A 99 -14.56 9.18 -4.91
C GLY A 99 -13.47 10.01 -4.23
N MET A 100 -12.43 9.36 -3.69
CA MET A 100 -11.31 10.00 -2.97
C MET A 100 -10.05 10.15 -3.83
N ARG A 101 -10.07 9.67 -5.08
CA ARG A 101 -8.91 9.73 -5.98
C ARG A 101 -8.64 11.15 -6.45
N ARG A 102 -7.39 11.39 -6.92
CA ARG A 102 -6.91 12.66 -7.49
C ARG A 102 -6.93 13.86 -6.54
N GLN A 103 -6.99 13.60 -5.23
CA GLN A 103 -6.95 14.60 -4.16
C GLN A 103 -5.61 14.58 -3.39
N GLY A 104 -4.64 13.76 -3.85
CA GLY A 104 -3.32 13.63 -3.22
C GLY A 104 -3.25 12.63 -2.07
N TYR A 105 -4.35 12.03 -1.64
CA TYR A 105 -4.40 11.13 -0.49
C TYR A 105 -3.44 9.94 -0.58
N ALA A 106 -3.34 9.28 -1.76
CA ALA A 106 -2.41 8.18 -1.94
C ALA A 106 -0.95 8.59 -1.69
N THR A 107 -0.54 9.75 -2.20
CA THR A 107 0.82 10.27 -1.99
C THR A 107 1.05 10.65 -0.54
N GLU A 108 0.08 11.30 0.10
CA GLU A 108 0.17 11.71 1.51
C GLU A 108 0.28 10.50 2.43
N ALA A 109 -0.62 9.51 2.29
CA ALA A 109 -0.61 8.28 3.08
C ALA A 109 0.70 7.50 2.86
N ALA A 110 1.10 7.29 1.61
CA ALA A 110 2.30 6.52 1.30
C ALA A 110 3.59 7.24 1.74
N THR A 111 3.58 8.58 1.84
CA THR A 111 4.69 9.34 2.43
C THR A 111 4.83 9.04 3.91
N ALA A 112 3.74 9.08 4.68
CA ALA A 112 3.76 8.74 6.11
C ALA A 112 4.18 7.28 6.33
N VAL A 113 3.70 6.34 5.50
CA VAL A 113 4.10 4.93 5.56
C VAL A 113 5.59 4.74 5.24
N ARG A 114 6.12 5.44 4.24
CA ARG A 114 7.56 5.42 3.91
C ARG A 114 8.42 5.92 5.07
N ASP A 115 8.00 7.01 5.70
CA ASP A 115 8.74 7.60 6.81
C ASP A 115 8.71 6.69 8.04
N CYS A 116 7.54 6.11 8.35
CA CYS A 116 7.39 5.05 9.34
C CYS A 116 8.30 3.84 9.04
N ALA A 117 8.39 3.38 7.78
CA ALA A 117 9.27 2.28 7.38
C ALA A 117 10.74 2.62 7.65
N ALA A 118 11.18 3.86 7.34
CA ALA A 118 12.56 4.32 7.58
C ALA A 118 12.90 4.34 9.08
N GLU A 119 11.99 4.81 9.92
CA GLU A 119 12.14 4.83 11.38
C GLU A 119 12.28 3.43 11.97
N HIS A 120 11.62 2.43 11.35
CA HIS A 120 11.66 1.02 11.77
C HIS A 120 12.75 0.19 11.07
N GLY A 121 13.70 0.85 10.41
CA GLY A 121 14.92 0.22 9.91
C GLY A 121 14.76 -0.48 8.56
N VAL A 122 13.70 -0.20 7.81
CA VAL A 122 13.61 -0.63 6.41
C VAL A 122 14.63 0.18 5.60
N GLU A 123 15.63 -0.50 5.07
CA GLU A 123 16.70 0.15 4.31
C GLU A 123 16.35 0.34 2.82
N HIS A 124 15.49 -0.53 2.29
CA HIS A 124 15.06 -0.48 0.89
C HIS A 124 13.56 -0.77 0.79
N LEU A 125 12.82 0.19 0.25
CA LEU A 125 11.38 0.11 0.05
C LEU A 125 11.11 -0.02 -1.44
N ILE A 126 10.25 -0.97 -1.81
CA ILE A 126 9.81 -1.13 -3.20
C ILE A 126 8.32 -0.85 -3.37
N ALA A 127 7.90 -0.69 -4.63
CA ALA A 127 6.51 -0.75 -5.05
C ALA A 127 6.43 -1.56 -6.36
N LEU A 128 5.53 -2.54 -6.39
CA LEU A 128 5.29 -3.40 -7.56
C LEU A 128 4.10 -2.86 -8.34
N ILE A 129 4.37 -2.30 -9.50
CA ILE A 129 3.38 -1.54 -10.27
C ILE A 129 3.28 -2.10 -11.67
N ARG A 130 2.06 -2.36 -12.14
CA ARG A 130 1.86 -2.78 -13.53
C ARG A 130 2.24 -1.64 -14.49
N PRO A 131 2.77 -1.98 -15.70
CA PRO A 131 3.19 -0.97 -16.69
C PRO A 131 2.09 0.01 -17.10
N ASP A 132 0.83 -0.42 -17.09
CA ASP A 132 -0.33 0.40 -17.46
C ASP A 132 -0.94 1.19 -16.28
N ASN A 133 -0.49 1.00 -15.04
CA ASN A 133 -0.96 1.73 -13.87
C ASN A 133 -0.18 3.04 -13.67
N THR A 134 -0.36 3.98 -14.61
CA THR A 134 0.32 5.29 -14.57
C THR A 134 0.00 6.13 -13.32
N PRO A 135 -1.20 6.09 -12.72
CA PRO A 135 -1.46 6.77 -11.46
C PRO A 135 -0.55 6.30 -10.31
N SER A 136 -0.42 4.96 -10.12
CA SER A 136 0.45 4.41 -9.07
C SER A 136 1.93 4.70 -9.33
N GLN A 137 2.36 4.71 -10.60
CA GLN A 137 3.73 5.15 -10.95
C GLN A 137 3.97 6.63 -10.57
N GLY A 138 2.95 7.48 -10.70
CA GLY A 138 3.00 8.87 -10.26
C GLY A 138 3.21 8.99 -8.76
N VAL A 139 2.47 8.20 -7.96
CA VAL A 139 2.64 8.15 -6.51
C VAL A 139 4.06 7.68 -6.16
N ALA A 140 4.54 6.58 -6.75
CA ALA A 140 5.89 6.07 -6.49
C ALA A 140 6.97 7.13 -6.77
N ARG A 141 6.87 7.86 -7.89
CA ARG A 141 7.81 8.95 -8.19
C ARG A 141 7.73 10.09 -7.17
N ASN A 142 6.53 10.45 -6.71
CA ASN A 142 6.34 11.47 -5.66
C ASN A 142 6.96 11.04 -4.31
N LEU A 143 7.04 9.73 -4.05
CA LEU A 143 7.77 9.18 -2.91
C LEU A 143 9.30 9.21 -3.10
N GLY A 144 9.79 9.66 -4.25
CA GLY A 144 11.21 9.64 -4.62
C GLY A 144 11.72 8.27 -5.01
N MET A 145 10.82 7.36 -5.38
CA MET A 145 11.19 6.05 -5.93
C MET A 145 11.51 6.17 -7.43
N HIS A 146 12.41 5.34 -7.91
CA HIS A 146 12.77 5.26 -9.33
C HIS A 146 12.58 3.83 -9.84
N LEU A 147 12.36 3.68 -11.14
CA LEU A 147 12.27 2.37 -11.77
C LEU A 147 13.63 1.68 -11.71
N GLU A 148 13.68 0.53 -11.04
CA GLU A 148 14.90 -0.27 -10.91
C GLU A 148 14.98 -1.36 -11.98
N ARG A 149 13.87 -2.08 -12.20
CA ARG A 149 13.78 -3.16 -13.18
C ARG A 149 12.32 -3.54 -13.48
N THR A 150 12.15 -4.38 -14.49
CA THR A 150 10.89 -5.07 -14.78
C THR A 150 11.06 -6.56 -14.47
N VAL A 151 10.04 -7.16 -13.85
CA VAL A 151 10.00 -8.59 -13.53
C VAL A 151 8.72 -9.22 -14.04
N TRP A 152 8.74 -10.52 -14.35
CA TRP A 152 7.54 -11.25 -14.70
C TRP A 152 6.86 -11.78 -13.44
N ARG A 153 5.61 -11.40 -13.20
CA ARG A 153 4.89 -11.79 -12.00
C ARG A 153 3.39 -11.92 -12.24
N GLN A 154 2.78 -12.97 -11.68
CA GLN A 154 1.33 -13.20 -11.74
C GLN A 154 0.72 -13.09 -13.14
N GLY A 155 1.45 -13.58 -14.15
CA GLY A 155 0.99 -13.63 -15.54
C GLY A 155 1.16 -12.32 -16.32
N GLY A 156 2.07 -11.44 -15.91
CA GLY A 156 2.39 -10.21 -16.62
C GLY A 156 3.63 -9.50 -16.10
N ASP A 157 4.04 -8.46 -16.80
CA ASP A 157 5.12 -7.59 -16.37
C ASP A 157 4.71 -6.77 -15.14
N ALA A 158 5.63 -6.64 -14.18
CA ALA A 158 5.57 -5.72 -13.05
C ALA A 158 6.82 -4.84 -13.04
N LEU A 159 6.61 -3.54 -12.92
CA LEU A 159 7.67 -2.56 -12.72
C LEU A 159 8.03 -2.55 -11.22
N VAL A 160 9.30 -2.74 -10.92
CA VAL A 160 9.83 -2.59 -9.57
C VAL A 160 10.34 -1.16 -9.44
N PHE A 161 9.59 -0.32 -8.74
CA PHE A 161 10.06 0.97 -8.28
C PHE A 161 10.72 0.78 -6.93
N GLY A 162 11.87 1.40 -6.69
CA GLY A 162 12.59 1.27 -5.45
C GLY A 162 13.19 2.57 -4.94
N ARG A 163 13.44 2.61 -3.63
CA ARG A 163 14.13 3.69 -2.95
C ARG A 163 14.89 3.17 -1.73
N ARG A 164 16.16 3.55 -1.61
CA ARG A 164 16.89 3.41 -0.35
C ARG A 164 16.39 4.44 0.66
N LEU A 165 16.05 3.97 1.85
CA LEU A 165 15.63 4.80 2.97
C LEU A 165 16.84 5.09 3.85
N GLN A 166 16.92 6.30 4.36
CA GLN A 166 17.89 6.68 5.39
C GLN A 166 17.14 6.75 6.72
N ARG A 167 17.68 6.13 7.77
CA ARG A 167 17.16 6.36 9.12
C ARG A 167 17.16 7.86 9.39
N ALA A 168 16.03 8.38 9.90
CA ALA A 168 16.03 9.72 10.46
C ALA A 168 17.15 9.81 11.48
N ALA A 169 18.05 10.78 11.32
CA ALA A 169 19.12 11.01 12.31
C ALA A 169 18.43 11.20 13.65
N GLN A 170 18.69 10.29 14.62
CA GLN A 170 18.24 10.49 15.98
C GLN A 170 18.98 11.73 16.51
N ASN A 171 18.32 12.88 16.48
CA ASN A 171 18.76 14.03 17.23
C ASN A 171 18.68 13.66 18.72
N ARG A 172 19.84 13.39 19.29
CA ARG A 172 20.01 13.25 20.75
C ARG A 172 19.88 14.61 21.41
#